data_2a8c2a487b65a3630f36930dd44d851a
#
_entry.id   2a8c2a487b65a3630f36930dd44d851a
#
_cell.length_a   1.000
_cell.length_b   1.000
_cell.length_c   1.000
_cell.angle_alpha   90.00
_cell.angle_beta   90.00
_cell.angle_gamma   90.00
#
_symmetry.space_group_name_H-M   'P 1'
#
loop_
_entity.id
_entity.type
_entity.pdbx_description
1 polymer ?
#
loop_
_entity_poly.entity_id
_entity_poly.type
_entity_poly.pdbx_seq_one_letter_code
_entity_poly.pdbx_strand_id
1 'polypeptide(L)'
;MSKDEISFKNRDRFIQMGIAISSLRKMRGMSQEQLAEKASISRSHLIAIEAPNMVRAFSMEAFFNIADALDVKPEELIQIAFLQDKILKRNT
;
A
#
# COMPACT_ATOMS: atom_id res chain seq x y z
N MET A 1 19.30 14.58 3.33
CA MET A 1 18.05 13.81 3.53
C MET A 1 18.38 12.39 3.89
N SER A 2 17.80 11.85 4.95
CA SER A 2 18.04 10.47 5.31
C SER A 2 17.34 9.55 4.30
N LYS A 3 17.84 8.33 4.17
CA LYS A 3 17.26 7.39 3.20
C LYS A 3 15.87 6.89 3.61
N ASP A 4 15.46 7.16 4.85
CA ASP A 4 14.13 6.79 5.34
C ASP A 4 13.11 7.90 5.17
N GLU A 5 13.55 9.07 4.70
CA GLU A 5 12.64 10.18 4.47
C GLU A 5 11.96 10.04 3.11
N ILE A 6 10.65 10.28 3.11
CA ILE A 6 9.86 10.29 1.89
C ILE A 6 9.74 11.74 1.43
N SER A 7 10.08 12.00 0.17
CA SER A 7 9.94 13.34 -0.39
C SER A 7 8.48 13.76 -0.37
N PHE A 8 8.24 15.06 -0.23
CA PHE A 8 6.89 15.60 -0.18
C PHE A 8 6.04 15.15 -1.39
N LYS A 9 6.64 15.12 -2.57
CA LYS A 9 5.92 14.75 -3.79
C LYS A 9 5.45 13.30 -3.81
N ASN A 10 6.06 12.42 -3.03
CA ASN A 10 5.72 11.00 -3.02
C ASN A 10 4.80 10.61 -1.86
N ARG A 11 4.53 11.53 -0.94
CA ARG A 11 3.73 11.22 0.25
C ARG A 11 2.35 10.69 -0.11
N ASP A 12 1.66 11.39 -0.99
CA ASP A 12 0.32 10.99 -1.41
C ASP A 12 0.31 9.63 -2.10
N ARG A 13 1.37 9.34 -2.86
CA ARG A 13 1.48 8.05 -3.54
C ARG A 13 1.56 6.89 -2.54
N PHE A 14 2.35 7.05 -1.47
CA PHE A 14 2.44 6.01 -0.45
C PHE A 14 1.13 5.89 0.34
N ILE A 15 0.48 7.01 0.63
CA ILE A 15 -0.82 6.99 1.31
C ILE A 15 -1.86 6.24 0.47
N GLN A 16 -1.94 6.56 -0.83
CA GLN A 16 -2.88 5.91 -1.73
C GLN A 16 -2.59 4.42 -1.86
N MET A 17 -1.33 4.04 -1.90
CA MET A 17 -0.95 2.63 -1.94
C MET A 17 -1.40 1.91 -0.66
N GLY A 18 -1.19 2.53 0.49
CA GLY A 18 -1.64 1.95 1.77
C GLY A 18 -3.15 1.78 1.84
N ILE A 19 -3.91 2.76 1.33
CA ILE A 19 -5.37 2.68 1.27
C ILE A 19 -5.81 1.52 0.37
N ALA A 20 -5.17 1.36 -0.79
CA ALA A 20 -5.50 0.27 -1.71
C ALA A 20 -5.22 -1.09 -1.08
N ILE A 21 -4.08 -1.23 -0.41
CA ILE A 21 -3.72 -2.46 0.30
C ILE A 21 -4.75 -2.79 1.36
N SER A 22 -5.13 -1.81 2.17
CA SER A 22 -6.13 -1.98 3.22
C SER A 22 -7.48 -2.40 2.64
N SER A 23 -7.91 -1.75 1.57
CA SER A 23 -9.19 -2.05 0.92
C SER A 23 -9.22 -3.47 0.36
N LEU A 24 -8.17 -3.86 -0.35
CA LEU A 24 -8.07 -5.20 -0.91
C LEU A 24 -8.00 -6.27 0.19
N ARG A 25 -7.26 -6.00 1.25
CA ARG A 25 -7.18 -6.90 2.39
C ARG A 25 -8.57 -7.17 2.96
N LYS A 26 -9.34 -6.11 3.19
CA LYS A 26 -10.70 -6.22 3.72
C LYS A 26 -11.61 -6.98 2.78
N MET A 27 -11.50 -6.73 1.48
CA MET A 27 -12.27 -7.45 0.47
C MET A 27 -11.95 -8.94 0.46
N ARG A 28 -10.71 -9.31 0.77
CA ARG A 28 -10.29 -10.71 0.86
C ARG A 28 -10.62 -11.33 2.22
N GLY A 29 -11.20 -10.56 3.14
CA GLY A 29 -11.57 -11.06 4.46
C GLY A 29 -10.38 -11.34 5.37
N MET A 30 -9.24 -10.69 5.14
CA MET A 30 -8.03 -10.90 5.94
C MET A 30 -7.87 -9.84 7.02
N SER A 31 -7.39 -10.26 8.20
CA SER A 31 -6.93 -9.33 9.22
C SER A 31 -5.55 -8.80 8.83
N GLN A 32 -5.12 -7.72 9.49
CA GLN A 32 -3.77 -7.21 9.29
C GLN A 32 -2.71 -8.25 9.64
N GLU A 33 -2.96 -9.01 10.72
CA GLU A 33 -2.04 -10.08 11.12
C GLU A 33 -1.92 -11.14 10.04
N GLN A 34 -3.03 -11.54 9.44
CA GLN A 34 -3.03 -12.56 8.39
C GLN A 34 -2.30 -12.09 7.15
N LEU A 35 -2.53 -10.85 6.72
CA LEU A 35 -1.84 -10.32 5.55
C LEU A 35 -0.34 -10.18 5.84
N ALA A 36 0.03 -9.65 6.99
CA ALA A 36 1.43 -9.48 7.35
C ALA A 36 2.17 -10.82 7.35
N GLU A 37 1.53 -11.86 7.90
CA GLU A 37 2.11 -13.20 7.90
C GLU A 37 2.30 -13.72 6.48
N LYS A 38 1.29 -13.61 5.63
CA LYS A 38 1.38 -14.06 4.24
C LYS A 38 2.42 -13.30 3.44
N ALA A 39 2.58 -12.02 3.73
CA ALA A 39 3.53 -11.17 3.01
C ALA A 39 4.94 -11.19 3.63
N SER A 40 5.12 -11.94 4.72
CA SER A 40 6.41 -12.04 5.42
C SER A 40 6.94 -10.67 5.88
N ILE A 41 6.04 -9.83 6.35
CA ILE A 41 6.40 -8.53 6.96
C ILE A 41 5.84 -8.51 8.37
N SER A 42 6.37 -7.60 9.20
CA SER A 42 5.86 -7.45 10.56
C SER A 42 4.46 -6.83 10.54
N ARG A 43 3.65 -7.17 11.53
CA ARG A 43 2.34 -6.58 11.68
C ARG A 43 2.43 -5.07 11.87
N SER A 44 3.38 -4.60 12.68
CA SER A 44 3.56 -3.17 12.90
C SER A 44 3.95 -2.43 11.63
N HIS A 45 4.73 -3.06 10.76
CA HIS A 45 5.08 -2.48 9.46
C HIS A 45 3.83 -2.33 8.58
N LEU A 46 3.00 -3.38 8.53
CA LEU A 46 1.76 -3.32 7.74
C LEU A 46 0.79 -2.28 8.28
N ILE A 47 0.65 -2.20 9.61
CA ILE A 47 -0.21 -1.19 10.25
C ILE A 47 0.23 0.21 9.81
N ALA A 48 1.55 0.46 9.82
CA ALA A 48 2.08 1.76 9.41
C ALA A 48 1.84 2.03 7.92
N ILE A 49 1.99 1.01 7.07
CA ILE A 49 1.73 1.13 5.62
C ILE A 49 0.27 1.50 5.37
N GLU A 50 -0.66 0.87 6.07
CA GLU A 50 -2.10 1.07 5.86
C GLU A 50 -2.65 2.33 6.53
N ALA A 51 -1.94 2.90 7.50
CA ALA A 51 -2.45 4.04 8.26
C ALA A 51 -2.44 5.31 7.40
N PRO A 52 -3.61 5.94 7.15
CA PRO A 52 -3.68 7.10 6.25
C PRO A 52 -3.02 8.35 6.81
N ASN A 53 -2.80 8.40 8.13
CA ASN A 53 -2.15 9.53 8.79
C ASN A 53 -0.65 9.31 9.02
N MET A 54 -0.11 8.18 8.55
CA MET A 54 1.30 7.88 8.63
C MET A 54 1.82 7.61 7.22
N VAL A 55 2.98 8.18 6.90
CA VAL A 55 3.60 7.95 5.60
C VAL A 55 4.77 7.00 5.82
N ARG A 56 4.65 5.81 5.26
CA ARG A 56 5.66 4.76 5.43
C ARG A 56 6.08 4.23 4.08
N ALA A 57 7.38 4.37 3.78
CA ALA A 57 7.95 3.74 2.60
C ALA A 57 8.11 2.24 2.86
N PHE A 58 8.05 1.46 1.79
CA PHE A 58 8.30 0.02 1.87
C PHE A 58 9.07 -0.42 0.63
N SER A 59 9.79 -1.51 0.77
CA SER A 59 10.65 -2.02 -0.29
C SER A 59 9.84 -2.66 -1.42
N MET A 60 10.48 -2.82 -2.57
CA MET A 60 9.88 -3.60 -3.67
C MET A 60 9.62 -5.04 -3.25
N GLU A 61 10.50 -5.61 -2.42
CA GLU A 61 10.29 -6.96 -1.88
C GLU A 61 8.95 -7.02 -1.12
N ALA A 62 8.72 -6.08 -0.20
CA ALA A 62 7.46 -6.02 0.54
C ALA A 62 6.28 -5.80 -0.39
N PHE A 63 6.43 -4.93 -1.39
CA PHE A 63 5.39 -4.65 -2.36
C PHE A 63 4.97 -5.92 -3.12
N PHE A 64 5.93 -6.66 -3.65
CA PHE A 64 5.64 -7.90 -4.38
C PHE A 64 5.00 -8.94 -3.47
N ASN A 65 5.50 -9.08 -2.25
CA ASN A 65 4.95 -10.04 -1.30
C ASN A 65 3.51 -9.70 -0.90
N ILE A 66 3.20 -8.41 -0.75
CA ILE A 66 1.85 -7.95 -0.44
C ILE A 66 0.92 -8.24 -1.62
N ALA A 67 1.34 -7.94 -2.84
CA ALA A 67 0.54 -8.23 -4.03
C ALA A 67 0.22 -9.72 -4.14
N ASP A 68 1.23 -10.56 -3.95
CA ASP A 68 1.05 -12.02 -3.98
C ASP A 68 0.07 -12.48 -2.90
N ALA A 69 0.22 -11.95 -1.69
CA ALA A 69 -0.64 -12.32 -0.56
C ALA A 69 -2.09 -11.89 -0.78
N LEU A 70 -2.30 -10.80 -1.51
CA LEU A 70 -3.63 -10.31 -1.86
C LEU A 70 -4.19 -10.96 -3.12
N ASP A 71 -3.42 -11.82 -3.77
CA ASP A 71 -3.80 -12.50 -5.01
C ASP A 71 -4.13 -11.50 -6.12
N VAL A 72 -3.29 -10.50 -6.26
CA VAL A 72 -3.36 -9.55 -7.38
C VAL A 72 -1.97 -9.44 -8.00
N LYS A 73 -1.92 -9.09 -9.27
CA LYS A 73 -0.65 -8.82 -9.93
C LYS A 73 -0.09 -7.49 -9.41
N PRO A 74 1.24 -7.35 -9.32
CA PRO A 74 1.83 -6.07 -8.88
C PRO A 74 1.32 -4.87 -9.67
N GLU A 75 1.22 -4.99 -10.99
CA GLU A 75 0.70 -3.90 -11.83
C GLU A 75 -0.76 -3.58 -11.53
N GLU A 76 -1.56 -4.58 -11.16
CA GLU A 76 -2.96 -4.36 -10.77
C GLU A 76 -3.05 -3.59 -9.47
N LEU A 77 -2.18 -3.90 -8.51
CA LEU A 77 -2.15 -3.19 -7.24
C LEU A 77 -1.85 -1.71 -7.46
N ILE A 78 -0.88 -1.41 -8.33
CA ILE A 78 -0.55 -0.03 -8.70
C ILE A 78 -1.73 0.66 -9.37
N GLN A 79 -2.39 -0.02 -10.30
CA GLN A 79 -3.55 0.53 -11.00
C GLN A 79 -4.68 0.86 -10.04
N ILE A 80 -4.98 -0.05 -9.12
CA ILE A 80 -6.03 0.15 -8.12
C ILE A 80 -5.69 1.35 -7.23
N ALA A 81 -4.43 1.45 -6.79
CA ALA A 81 -3.99 2.52 -5.91
C ALA A 81 -4.17 3.90 -6.53
N PHE A 82 -3.90 4.04 -7.84
CA PHE A 82 -3.86 5.36 -8.48
C PHE A 82 -5.03 5.66 -9.40
N LEU A 83 -5.97 4.74 -9.54
CA LEU A 83 -7.13 4.94 -10.42
C LEU A 83 -7.99 6.10 -9.96
N GLN A 84 -8.28 6.17 -8.67
CA GLN A 84 -9.14 7.22 -8.11
C GLN A 84 -8.51 8.60 -8.29
N ASP A 85 -7.21 8.70 -8.04
CA ASP A 85 -6.47 9.95 -8.21
C ASP A 85 -6.52 10.42 -9.66
N LYS A 86 -6.34 9.49 -10.59
CA LYS A 86 -6.39 9.80 -12.03
C LYS A 86 -7.76 10.32 -12.44
N ILE A 87 -8.82 9.71 -11.94
CA ILE A 87 -10.19 10.12 -12.24
C ILE A 87 -10.47 11.52 -11.68
N LEU A 88 -10.08 11.78 -10.43
CA LEU A 88 -10.28 13.07 -9.79
C LEU A 88 -9.54 14.18 -10.53
N LYS A 89 -8.31 13.94 -10.93
CA LYS A 89 -7.52 14.92 -11.69
C LYS A 89 -8.11 15.21 -13.06
N ARG A 90 -8.72 14.18 -13.67
CA ARG A 90 -9.35 14.34 -14.98
C ARG A 90 -10.55 15.26 -14.92
N ASN A 91 -11.23 15.31 -13.78
CA ASN A 91 -12.45 16.09 -13.58
C ASN A 91 -12.17 17.51 -13.08
N THR A 92 -10.93 17.85 -12.81
CA THR A 92 -10.56 19.19 -12.41
C THR A 92 -9.90 19.95 -13.56
#